data_9a3e6fa1d05dfcfff4b7c4fb69989ae8
#
_entry.id   9a3e6fa1d05dfcfff4b7c4fb69989ae8
#
_cell.length_a   1.000
_cell.length_b   1.000
_cell.length_c   1.000
_cell.angle_alpha   90.00
_cell.angle_beta   90.00
_cell.angle_gamma   90.00
#
_symmetry.space_group_name_H-M   'P 1'
#
loop_
_entity.id
_entity.type
_entity.pdbx_description
1 polymer ?
#
loop_
_entity_poly.entity_id
_entity_poly.type
_entity_poly.pdbx_seq_one_letter_code
_entity_poly.pdbx_strand_id
1 'polypeptide(L)'
;FTYETVKMEAFRIPAGTAKPISKMPRLQTEDAVLYHMSTGSALNEMIPKLRCKKGMIYHNITPSYFFQPYNAKLTQLLKDGLTGVLNLVGAFDFCLADSEFNRQALLEMGYTCPIAVRPVLIPFSDYAKKPTQEIIDRYDNDGYVNFIFVGRIAPNKKQEDVIRAFSCYQRFCNPKSRLILVGSWSGAESYYRRLCRYTAALQAENVLFTGHIPFPDILAYYHVADLF
;
A
#
# COMPACT_ATOMS: atom_id res chain seq x y z
N PHE A 1 -4.13 14.36 -18.89
CA PHE A 1 -4.96 14.83 -17.77
C PHE A 1 -5.42 13.60 -16.99
N THR A 2 -5.23 13.60 -15.66
CA THR A 2 -5.70 12.52 -14.79
C THR A 2 -7.04 12.94 -14.21
N TYR A 3 -8.07 12.10 -14.38
CA TYR A 3 -9.37 12.27 -13.77
C TYR A 3 -9.54 11.21 -12.69
N GLU A 4 -9.78 11.62 -11.47
CA GLU A 4 -9.98 10.72 -10.34
C GLU A 4 -11.37 10.89 -9.75
N THR A 5 -12.04 9.77 -9.49
CA THR A 5 -13.15 9.73 -8.54
C THR A 5 -12.55 9.58 -7.15
N VAL A 6 -11.96 10.64 -6.63
CA VAL A 6 -11.38 10.52 -5.31
C VAL A 6 -12.37 10.97 -4.26
N LYS A 7 -13.00 9.99 -3.64
CA LYS A 7 -13.17 9.97 -2.20
C LYS A 7 -12.15 8.99 -1.64
N MET A 8 -10.89 9.22 -1.89
CA MET A 8 -9.84 8.55 -1.13
C MET A 8 -9.14 9.59 -0.29
N GLU A 9 -9.11 9.32 1.01
CA GLU A 9 -8.40 10.09 1.99
C GLU A 9 -7.00 10.37 1.49
N ALA A 10 -6.82 11.60 1.10
CA ALA A 10 -5.64 12.41 1.18
C ALA A 10 -4.25 11.75 1.06
N PHE A 11 -3.92 11.12 -0.02
CA PHE A 11 -2.62 11.46 -0.55
C PHE A 11 -2.79 12.84 -1.20
N ARG A 12 -2.08 13.84 -0.70
CA ARG A 12 -2.17 15.22 -1.18
C ARG A 12 -1.71 15.27 -2.63
N ILE A 13 -2.63 15.02 -3.54
CA ILE A 13 -2.41 15.36 -4.95
C ILE A 13 -2.30 16.88 -4.98
N PRO A 14 -1.22 17.44 -5.53
CA PRO A 14 -1.08 18.87 -5.65
C PRO A 14 -2.32 19.47 -6.30
N ALA A 15 -2.81 20.59 -5.78
CA ALA A 15 -4.00 21.25 -6.30
C ALA A 15 -3.87 21.49 -7.81
N GLY A 16 -4.85 21.06 -8.58
CA GLY A 16 -4.87 21.19 -10.04
C GLY A 16 -4.27 20.03 -10.83
N THR A 17 -3.68 19.02 -10.18
CA THR A 17 -3.09 17.86 -10.86
C THR A 17 -4.18 16.87 -11.33
N ALA A 18 -5.25 16.73 -10.55
CA ALA A 18 -6.39 15.86 -10.89
C ALA A 18 -7.70 16.66 -10.94
N LYS A 19 -8.66 16.16 -11.70
CA LYS A 19 -9.99 16.74 -11.83
C LYS A 19 -11.04 15.70 -11.43
N PRO A 20 -12.20 16.13 -10.88
CA PRO A 20 -13.30 15.23 -10.63
C PRO A 20 -13.75 14.55 -11.93
N ILE A 21 -14.12 13.27 -11.85
CA ILE A 21 -14.61 12.50 -13.02
C ILE A 21 -15.82 13.16 -13.70
N SER A 22 -16.62 13.90 -12.94
CA SER A 22 -17.74 14.69 -13.48
C SER A 22 -17.33 15.77 -14.48
N LYS A 23 -16.04 16.15 -14.50
CA LYS A 23 -15.44 17.10 -15.45
C LYS A 23 -14.72 16.43 -16.61
N MET A 24 -14.80 15.08 -16.71
CA MET A 24 -14.22 14.36 -17.85
C MET A 24 -14.94 14.78 -19.13
N PRO A 25 -14.20 15.17 -20.19
CA PRO A 25 -14.80 15.50 -21.48
C PRO A 25 -15.43 14.24 -22.10
N ARG A 26 -16.33 14.47 -23.05
CA ARG A 26 -16.81 13.37 -23.89
C ARG A 26 -15.67 12.84 -24.73
N LEU A 27 -15.29 11.58 -24.50
CA LEU A 27 -14.20 10.93 -25.23
C LEU A 27 -14.67 10.50 -26.61
N GLN A 28 -13.75 10.63 -27.59
CA GLN A 28 -13.91 10.20 -28.96
C GLN A 28 -13.19 8.86 -29.17
N THR A 29 -13.35 8.26 -30.35
CA THR A 29 -12.74 6.97 -30.70
C THR A 29 -11.21 7.03 -30.74
N GLU A 30 -10.65 8.21 -31.02
CA GLU A 30 -9.20 8.48 -31.11
C GLU A 30 -8.56 8.70 -29.75
N ASP A 31 -9.37 8.96 -28.72
CA ASP A 31 -8.88 9.14 -27.35
C ASP A 31 -8.44 7.80 -26.73
N ALA A 32 -7.67 7.88 -25.66
CA ALA A 32 -7.28 6.74 -24.86
C ALA A 32 -7.51 7.00 -23.36
N VAL A 33 -7.95 5.97 -22.64
CA VAL A 33 -8.06 5.97 -21.20
C VAL A 33 -7.14 4.92 -20.61
N LEU A 34 -6.39 5.30 -19.59
CA LEU A 34 -5.63 4.39 -18.75
C LEU A 34 -6.27 4.33 -17.36
N TYR A 35 -6.88 3.19 -17.05
CA TYR A 35 -7.61 2.98 -15.80
C TYR A 35 -6.74 2.31 -14.74
N HIS A 36 -6.58 2.94 -13.57
CA HIS A 36 -5.91 2.35 -12.42
C HIS A 36 -6.90 1.54 -11.60
N MET A 37 -6.76 0.21 -11.63
CA MET A 37 -7.64 -0.72 -10.93
C MET A 37 -6.98 -1.22 -9.64
N SER A 38 -7.56 -0.83 -8.49
CA SER A 38 -7.04 -1.22 -7.15
C SER A 38 -8.14 -1.48 -6.12
N THR A 39 -9.40 -1.08 -6.40
CA THR A 39 -10.51 -1.21 -5.46
C THR A 39 -11.86 -1.10 -6.16
N GLY A 40 -12.95 -1.35 -5.44
CA GLY A 40 -14.31 -1.11 -5.93
C GLY A 40 -14.58 0.37 -6.20
N SER A 41 -15.15 0.67 -7.37
CA SER A 41 -15.42 2.04 -7.79
C SER A 41 -16.57 2.06 -8.79
N ALA A 42 -17.36 3.15 -8.82
CA ALA A 42 -18.35 3.40 -9.86
C ALA A 42 -17.75 3.47 -11.28
N LEU A 43 -16.42 3.68 -11.38
CA LEU A 43 -15.71 3.63 -12.66
C LEU A 43 -15.75 2.25 -13.29
N ASN A 44 -15.84 1.18 -12.52
CA ASN A 44 -15.92 -0.19 -13.03
C ASN A 44 -17.15 -0.40 -13.94
N GLU A 45 -18.24 0.34 -13.70
CA GLU A 45 -19.43 0.31 -14.55
C GLU A 45 -19.35 1.27 -15.73
N MET A 46 -18.57 2.33 -15.62
CA MET A 46 -18.44 3.37 -16.64
C MET A 46 -17.46 2.99 -17.73
N ILE A 47 -16.27 2.47 -17.36
CA ILE A 47 -15.15 2.20 -18.27
C ILE A 47 -15.56 1.30 -19.45
N PRO A 48 -16.31 0.20 -19.27
CA PRO A 48 -16.72 -0.66 -20.40
C PRO A 48 -17.56 0.08 -21.46
N LYS A 49 -18.28 1.12 -21.05
CA LYS A 49 -19.19 1.89 -21.92
C LYS A 49 -18.49 2.95 -22.77
N LEU A 50 -17.23 3.22 -22.50
CA LEU A 50 -16.45 4.20 -23.26
C LEU A 50 -16.11 3.65 -24.66
N ARG A 51 -16.20 4.52 -25.67
CA ARG A 51 -15.95 4.18 -27.09
C ARG A 51 -14.53 4.54 -27.55
N CYS A 52 -13.59 4.66 -26.62
CA CYS A 52 -12.19 4.98 -26.88
C CYS A 52 -11.29 3.78 -26.62
N LYS A 53 -9.99 3.90 -26.91
CA LYS A 53 -8.98 2.90 -26.50
C LYS A 53 -8.90 2.84 -24.98
N LYS A 54 -8.79 1.62 -24.43
CA LYS A 54 -8.81 1.40 -22.97
C LYS A 54 -7.63 0.52 -22.56
N GLY A 55 -6.77 1.07 -21.72
CA GLY A 55 -5.74 0.32 -20.99
C GLY A 55 -6.09 0.23 -19.51
N MET A 56 -5.66 -0.84 -18.85
CA MET A 56 -5.76 -0.97 -17.39
C MET A 56 -4.38 -1.13 -16.77
N ILE A 57 -4.13 -0.44 -15.65
CA ILE A 57 -3.03 -0.76 -14.74
C ILE A 57 -3.63 -1.47 -13.53
N TYR A 58 -3.24 -2.71 -13.33
CA TYR A 58 -3.74 -3.54 -12.25
C TYR A 58 -2.77 -3.55 -11.07
N HIS A 59 -3.21 -2.94 -9.97
CA HIS A 59 -2.44 -2.80 -8.72
C HIS A 59 -2.74 -3.91 -7.70
N ASN A 60 -3.43 -4.97 -8.10
CA ASN A 60 -3.99 -6.00 -7.23
C ASN A 60 -5.13 -5.48 -6.33
N ILE A 61 -5.87 -6.42 -5.77
CA ILE A 61 -6.91 -6.14 -4.78
C ILE A 61 -6.59 -6.97 -3.54
N THR A 62 -6.36 -6.29 -2.43
CA THR A 62 -6.06 -6.97 -1.17
C THR A 62 -7.22 -7.88 -0.78
N PRO A 63 -6.97 -9.17 -0.46
CA PRO A 63 -8.01 -10.09 -0.05
C PRO A 63 -8.80 -9.58 1.15
N SER A 64 -10.11 -9.54 1.03
CA SER A 64 -11.03 -8.92 1.98
C SER A 64 -11.00 -9.55 3.37
N TYR A 65 -10.62 -10.83 3.48
CA TYR A 65 -10.58 -11.57 4.74
C TYR A 65 -9.61 -10.96 5.76
N PHE A 66 -8.55 -10.29 5.33
CA PHE A 66 -7.64 -9.59 6.24
C PHE A 66 -8.34 -8.51 7.06
N PHE A 67 -9.32 -7.83 6.47
CA PHE A 67 -10.01 -6.71 7.09
C PHE A 67 -11.33 -7.10 7.76
N GLN A 68 -11.83 -8.28 7.50
CA GLN A 68 -13.13 -8.75 8.02
C GLN A 68 -13.27 -8.59 9.54
N PRO A 69 -12.26 -8.88 10.39
CA PRO A 69 -12.37 -8.71 11.83
C PRO A 69 -12.27 -7.25 12.31
N TYR A 70 -11.91 -6.31 11.43
CA TYR A 70 -11.49 -4.95 11.80
C TYR A 70 -12.32 -3.84 11.18
N ASN A 71 -12.77 -4.02 9.95
CA ASN A 71 -13.43 -2.95 9.18
C ASN A 71 -14.39 -3.53 8.13
N ALA A 72 -15.67 -3.64 8.50
CA ALA A 72 -16.70 -4.19 7.62
C ALA A 72 -16.87 -3.39 6.31
N LYS A 73 -16.77 -2.04 6.38
CA LYS A 73 -16.89 -1.18 5.20
C LYS A 73 -15.76 -1.43 4.21
N LEU A 74 -14.52 -1.50 4.68
CA LEU A 74 -13.36 -1.80 3.84
C LEU A 74 -13.45 -3.23 3.29
N THR A 75 -13.89 -4.18 4.11
CA THR A 75 -14.13 -5.56 3.67
C THR A 75 -15.09 -5.62 2.49
N GLN A 76 -16.20 -4.89 2.56
CA GLN A 76 -17.16 -4.85 1.46
C GLN A 76 -16.55 -4.18 0.22
N LEU A 77 -15.87 -3.04 0.39
CA LEU A 77 -15.21 -2.34 -0.71
C LEU A 77 -14.21 -3.23 -1.47
N LEU A 78 -13.46 -4.07 -0.76
CA LEU A 78 -12.51 -5.01 -1.38
C LEU A 78 -13.22 -6.17 -2.10
N LYS A 79 -14.34 -6.66 -1.57
CA LYS A 79 -15.19 -7.63 -2.27
C LYS A 79 -15.77 -7.04 -3.56
N ASP A 80 -16.28 -5.82 -3.49
CA ASP A 80 -16.80 -5.10 -4.66
C ASP A 80 -15.68 -4.85 -5.69
N GLY A 81 -14.46 -4.59 -5.22
CA GLY A 81 -13.28 -4.47 -6.06
C GLY A 81 -12.97 -5.75 -6.83
N LEU A 82 -12.97 -6.90 -6.16
CA LEU A 82 -12.73 -8.20 -6.80
C LEU A 82 -13.83 -8.53 -7.81
N THR A 83 -15.10 -8.31 -7.45
CA THR A 83 -16.22 -8.46 -8.39
C THR A 83 -16.06 -7.50 -9.56
N GLY A 84 -15.66 -6.26 -9.31
CA GLY A 84 -15.44 -5.24 -10.33
C GLY A 84 -14.38 -5.64 -11.35
N VAL A 85 -13.22 -6.16 -10.91
CA VAL A 85 -12.18 -6.59 -11.85
C VAL A 85 -12.61 -7.80 -12.68
N LEU A 86 -13.37 -8.73 -12.11
CA LEU A 86 -13.93 -9.87 -12.86
C LEU A 86 -14.93 -9.42 -13.92
N ASN A 87 -15.77 -8.44 -13.61
CA ASN A 87 -16.74 -7.88 -14.56
C ASN A 87 -16.10 -7.04 -15.68
N LEU A 88 -14.83 -6.68 -15.53
CA LEU A 88 -14.06 -5.92 -16.52
C LEU A 88 -13.32 -6.80 -17.53
N VAL A 89 -13.42 -8.12 -17.43
CA VAL A 89 -12.85 -9.06 -18.42
C VAL A 89 -13.40 -8.74 -19.81
N GLY A 90 -12.51 -8.59 -20.78
CA GLY A 90 -12.87 -8.23 -22.16
C GLY A 90 -13.13 -6.72 -22.40
N ALA A 91 -13.05 -5.89 -21.37
CA ALA A 91 -13.29 -4.45 -21.51
C ALA A 91 -12.09 -3.64 -21.99
N PHE A 92 -10.87 -4.21 -21.96
CA PHE A 92 -9.63 -3.50 -22.23
C PHE A 92 -8.92 -3.99 -23.49
N ASP A 93 -8.28 -3.06 -24.20
CA ASP A 93 -7.42 -3.35 -25.35
C ASP A 93 -6.06 -3.92 -24.89
N PHE A 94 -5.57 -3.52 -23.71
CA PHE A 94 -4.37 -4.04 -23.06
C PHE A 94 -4.40 -3.83 -21.55
N CYS A 95 -3.56 -4.58 -20.83
CA CYS A 95 -3.35 -4.40 -19.39
C CYS A 95 -1.86 -4.25 -19.06
N LEU A 96 -1.57 -3.50 -18.01
CA LEU A 96 -0.28 -3.45 -17.35
C LEU A 96 -0.45 -4.02 -15.94
N ALA A 97 0.47 -4.87 -15.53
CA ALA A 97 0.51 -5.46 -14.20
C ALA A 97 1.79 -5.01 -13.48
N ASP A 98 1.70 -4.66 -12.21
CA ASP A 98 2.85 -4.19 -11.42
C ASP A 98 3.92 -5.28 -11.19
N SER A 99 3.54 -6.55 -11.36
CA SER A 99 4.41 -7.72 -11.17
C SER A 99 3.94 -8.92 -12.00
N GLU A 100 4.79 -9.93 -12.13
CA GLU A 100 4.41 -11.20 -12.75
C GLU A 100 3.29 -11.90 -11.97
N PHE A 101 3.27 -11.77 -10.63
CA PHE A 101 2.16 -12.26 -9.80
C PHE A 101 0.82 -11.63 -10.22
N ASN A 102 0.78 -10.31 -10.40
CA ASN A 102 -0.43 -9.61 -10.83
C ASN A 102 -0.82 -9.94 -12.27
N ARG A 103 0.17 -10.17 -13.15
CA ARG A 103 -0.08 -10.64 -14.52
C ARG A 103 -0.74 -12.00 -14.52
N GLN A 104 -0.21 -12.95 -13.75
CA GLN A 104 -0.77 -14.28 -13.63
C GLN A 104 -2.19 -14.25 -13.05
N ALA A 105 -2.43 -13.42 -12.03
CA ALA A 105 -3.77 -13.22 -11.46
C ALA A 105 -4.79 -12.74 -12.52
N LEU A 106 -4.41 -11.81 -13.40
CA LEU A 106 -5.29 -11.37 -14.49
C LEU A 106 -5.58 -12.49 -15.49
N LEU A 107 -4.58 -13.32 -15.84
CA LEU A 107 -4.77 -14.47 -16.72
C LEU A 107 -5.74 -15.49 -16.10
N GLU A 108 -5.58 -15.78 -14.81
CA GLU A 108 -6.47 -16.70 -14.06
C GLU A 108 -7.91 -16.15 -13.94
N MET A 109 -8.07 -14.82 -13.91
CA MET A 109 -9.38 -14.16 -13.98
C MET A 109 -10.01 -14.19 -15.38
N GLY A 110 -9.28 -14.65 -16.42
CA GLY A 110 -9.79 -14.77 -17.78
C GLY A 110 -9.49 -13.59 -18.71
N TYR A 111 -8.56 -12.71 -18.37
CA TYR A 111 -8.13 -11.64 -19.27
C TYR A 111 -7.33 -12.20 -20.44
N THR A 112 -7.75 -11.89 -21.66
CA THR A 112 -7.15 -12.40 -22.93
C THR A 112 -6.44 -11.34 -23.75
N CYS A 113 -6.59 -10.05 -23.40
CA CYS A 113 -5.86 -8.96 -24.04
C CYS A 113 -4.35 -9.04 -23.72
N PRO A 114 -3.47 -8.36 -24.47
CA PRO A 114 -2.05 -8.28 -24.14
C PRO A 114 -1.84 -7.74 -22.71
N ILE A 115 -1.04 -8.44 -21.91
CA ILE A 115 -0.71 -8.03 -20.53
C ILE A 115 0.81 -7.92 -20.41
N ALA A 116 1.30 -6.69 -20.21
CA ALA A 116 2.72 -6.43 -19.98
C ALA A 116 2.99 -6.19 -18.48
N VAL A 117 4.12 -6.72 -17.99
CA VAL A 117 4.60 -6.40 -16.64
C VAL A 117 5.34 -5.07 -16.66
N ARG A 118 4.92 -4.14 -15.80
CA ARG A 118 5.56 -2.83 -15.61
C ARG A 118 5.59 -2.52 -14.11
N PRO A 119 6.72 -2.79 -13.44
CA PRO A 119 6.89 -2.48 -12.03
C PRO A 119 6.65 -1.00 -11.74
N VAL A 120 6.20 -0.71 -10.51
CA VAL A 120 6.02 0.66 -10.05
C VAL A 120 7.35 1.41 -10.10
N LEU A 121 7.33 2.59 -10.70
CA LEU A 121 8.53 3.43 -10.80
C LEU A 121 8.86 4.02 -9.43
N ILE A 122 10.09 3.78 -8.98
CA ILE A 122 10.61 4.32 -7.73
C ILE A 122 11.59 5.45 -8.08
N PRO A 123 11.34 6.70 -7.61
CA PRO A 123 12.27 7.81 -7.81
C PRO A 123 13.47 7.65 -6.87
N PHE A 124 14.49 6.92 -7.27
CA PHE A 124 15.68 6.66 -6.43
C PHE A 124 16.38 7.94 -5.98
N SER A 125 16.26 9.04 -6.72
CA SER A 125 16.76 10.36 -6.31
C SER A 125 16.15 10.85 -4.98
N ASP A 126 14.93 10.43 -4.64
CA ASP A 126 14.32 10.78 -3.35
C ASP A 126 15.07 10.16 -2.17
N TYR A 127 15.66 9.00 -2.36
CA TYR A 127 16.44 8.30 -1.33
C TYR A 127 17.84 8.92 -1.12
N ALA A 128 18.30 9.80 -2.00
CA ALA A 128 19.51 10.59 -1.83
C ALA A 128 19.28 11.89 -1.04
N LYS A 129 18.05 12.19 -0.64
CA LYS A 129 17.74 13.37 0.19
C LYS A 129 18.33 13.22 1.59
N LYS A 130 18.60 14.35 2.23
CA LYS A 130 19.18 14.38 3.58
C LYS A 130 18.17 13.81 4.60
N PRO A 131 18.58 12.79 5.38
CA PRO A 131 17.76 12.25 6.46
C PRO A 131 17.70 13.23 7.65
N THR A 132 16.72 13.02 8.52
CA THR A 132 16.58 13.80 9.77
C THR A 132 17.66 13.41 10.76
N GLN A 133 18.57 14.35 11.05
CA GLN A 133 19.75 14.10 11.89
C GLN A 133 19.39 13.74 13.33
N GLU A 134 18.35 14.37 13.90
CA GLU A 134 17.89 14.12 15.28
C GLU A 134 17.50 12.65 15.52
N ILE A 135 16.95 11.98 14.52
CA ILE A 135 16.62 10.56 14.60
C ILE A 135 17.89 9.71 14.54
N ILE A 136 18.83 10.07 13.68
CA ILE A 136 20.14 9.39 13.61
C ILE A 136 20.84 9.50 14.95
N ASP A 137 21.00 10.73 15.48
CA ASP A 137 21.67 10.96 16.76
C ASP A 137 21.04 10.21 17.94
N ARG A 138 19.75 9.91 17.86
CA ARG A 138 19.00 9.19 18.91
C ARG A 138 19.20 7.68 18.87
N TYR A 139 19.35 7.08 17.69
CA TYR A 139 19.24 5.63 17.49
C TYR A 139 20.52 5.00 16.92
N ASP A 140 21.43 5.80 16.36
CA ASP A 140 22.70 5.32 15.84
C ASP A 140 23.71 5.14 16.99
N ASN A 141 24.48 4.06 16.95
CA ASN A 141 25.59 3.76 17.87
C ASN A 141 25.25 3.79 19.38
N ASP A 142 23.98 3.61 19.75
CA ASP A 142 23.53 3.56 21.16
C ASP A 142 23.65 2.17 21.79
N GLY A 143 24.18 1.20 21.05
CA GLY A 143 24.41 -0.17 21.48
C GLY A 143 23.18 -1.08 21.36
N TYR A 144 22.10 -0.61 20.74
CA TYR A 144 20.94 -1.42 20.39
C TYR A 144 21.01 -1.91 18.95
N VAL A 145 20.52 -3.10 18.70
CA VAL A 145 20.23 -3.59 17.35
C VAL A 145 18.84 -3.10 16.92
N ASN A 146 18.79 -2.37 15.83
CA ASN A 146 17.58 -1.74 15.31
C ASN A 146 16.95 -2.58 14.20
N PHE A 147 15.79 -3.19 14.49
CA PHE A 147 14.92 -3.80 13.49
C PHE A 147 13.93 -2.75 13.04
N ILE A 148 13.72 -2.61 11.75
CA ILE A 148 12.68 -1.72 11.22
C ILE A 148 11.71 -2.46 10.32
N PHE A 149 10.48 -1.99 10.32
CA PHE A 149 9.47 -2.32 9.32
C PHE A 149 8.87 -1.01 8.82
N VAL A 150 8.90 -0.75 7.52
CA VAL A 150 8.34 0.46 6.93
C VAL A 150 7.11 0.11 6.11
N GLY A 151 5.96 0.66 6.50
CA GLY A 151 4.69 0.45 5.80
C GLY A 151 3.48 0.75 6.68
N ARG A 152 2.30 0.87 6.05
CA ARG A 152 1.05 1.05 6.83
C ARG A 152 0.90 -0.06 7.87
N ILE A 153 0.49 0.31 9.07
CA ILE A 153 0.05 -0.65 10.08
C ILE A 153 -1.35 -1.12 9.69
N ALA A 154 -1.41 -2.30 9.07
CA ALA A 154 -2.64 -2.84 8.52
C ALA A 154 -2.63 -4.38 8.52
N PRO A 155 -3.79 -5.05 8.67
CA PRO A 155 -3.87 -6.50 8.85
C PRO A 155 -3.19 -7.33 7.76
N ASN A 156 -3.21 -6.85 6.52
CA ASN A 156 -2.57 -7.53 5.39
C ASN A 156 -1.03 -7.44 5.39
N LYS A 157 -0.45 -6.63 6.28
CA LYS A 157 1.00 -6.49 6.44
C LYS A 157 1.57 -7.37 7.55
N LYS A 158 0.69 -8.03 8.33
CA LYS A 158 1.09 -9.04 9.31
C LYS A 158 2.13 -8.60 10.33
N GLN A 159 2.03 -7.35 10.83
CA GLN A 159 2.97 -6.87 11.85
C GLN A 159 2.99 -7.75 13.12
N GLU A 160 1.94 -8.48 13.42
CA GLU A 160 1.95 -9.47 14.51
C GLU A 160 3.03 -10.55 14.32
N ASP A 161 3.32 -10.96 13.08
CA ASP A 161 4.37 -11.95 12.81
C ASP A 161 5.76 -11.33 12.98
N VAL A 162 5.92 -10.05 12.58
CA VAL A 162 7.17 -9.28 12.81
C VAL A 162 7.42 -9.12 14.31
N ILE A 163 6.42 -8.70 15.09
CA ILE A 163 6.54 -8.53 16.54
C ILE A 163 6.87 -9.87 17.22
N ARG A 164 6.26 -10.97 16.79
CA ARG A 164 6.53 -12.31 17.32
C ARG A 164 7.98 -12.74 17.04
N ALA A 165 8.44 -12.58 15.80
CA ALA A 165 9.82 -12.89 15.43
C ALA A 165 10.83 -12.04 16.21
N PHE A 166 10.57 -10.73 16.32
CA PHE A 166 11.38 -9.83 17.13
C PHE A 166 11.40 -10.22 18.60
N SER A 167 10.26 -10.55 19.20
CA SER A 167 10.20 -11.01 20.60
C SER A 167 11.05 -12.26 20.84
N CYS A 168 11.05 -13.21 19.92
CA CYS A 168 11.94 -14.38 19.98
C CYS A 168 13.41 -13.97 19.91
N TYR A 169 13.78 -13.10 18.99
CA TYR A 169 15.15 -12.60 18.87
C TYR A 169 15.59 -11.88 20.14
N GLN A 170 14.79 -10.97 20.66
CA GLN A 170 15.09 -10.20 21.88
C GLN A 170 15.32 -11.12 23.08
N ARG A 171 14.46 -12.14 23.23
CA ARG A 171 14.54 -13.09 24.36
C ARG A 171 15.73 -14.03 24.29
N PHE A 172 16.05 -14.56 23.12
CA PHE A 172 17.00 -15.67 22.99
C PHE A 172 18.34 -15.29 22.38
N CYS A 173 18.42 -14.13 21.71
CA CYS A 173 19.65 -13.71 21.00
C CYS A 173 20.24 -12.42 21.56
N ASN A 174 19.48 -11.33 21.61
CA ASN A 174 19.99 -10.04 22.06
C ASN A 174 18.92 -9.19 22.75
N PRO A 175 18.94 -9.07 24.10
CA PRO A 175 18.00 -8.20 24.82
C PRO A 175 18.17 -6.71 24.52
N LYS A 176 19.37 -6.27 24.08
CA LYS A 176 19.62 -4.89 23.60
C LYS A 176 19.20 -4.76 22.14
N SER A 177 17.92 -4.91 21.88
CA SER A 177 17.35 -4.73 20.55
C SER A 177 16.05 -3.95 20.63
N ARG A 178 15.68 -3.31 19.53
CA ARG A 178 14.41 -2.62 19.39
C ARG A 178 13.77 -2.89 18.03
N LEU A 179 12.45 -2.85 17.99
CA LEU A 179 11.65 -2.92 16.77
C LEU A 179 10.95 -1.60 16.53
N ILE A 180 11.20 -0.98 15.39
CA ILE A 180 10.60 0.29 14.99
C ILE A 180 9.63 0.03 13.84
N LEU A 181 8.35 0.16 14.10
CA LEU A 181 7.26 -0.01 13.13
C LEU A 181 6.89 1.38 12.58
N VAL A 182 7.45 1.69 11.41
CA VAL A 182 7.32 3.00 10.77
C VAL A 182 6.12 3.01 9.86
N GLY A 183 5.09 3.78 10.23
CA GLY A 183 3.92 3.99 9.38
C GLY A 183 2.62 4.27 10.12
N SER A 184 1.67 4.84 9.37
CA SER A 184 0.36 5.22 9.88
C SER A 184 -0.54 4.00 10.10
N TRP A 185 -1.38 4.07 11.13
CA TRP A 185 -2.51 3.15 11.39
C TRP A 185 -3.88 3.77 11.12
N SER A 186 -3.90 4.91 10.45
CA SER A 186 -5.16 5.57 10.11
C SER A 186 -6.09 4.62 9.34
N GLY A 187 -7.33 4.50 9.83
CA GLY A 187 -8.32 3.54 9.32
C GLY A 187 -8.10 2.08 9.73
N ALA A 188 -7.11 1.79 10.60
CA ALA A 188 -6.82 0.47 11.16
C ALA A 188 -6.58 0.51 12.69
N GLU A 189 -7.25 1.43 13.40
CA GLU A 189 -7.06 1.68 14.83
C GLU A 189 -7.35 0.45 15.70
N SER A 190 -8.33 -0.36 15.33
CA SER A 190 -8.66 -1.60 16.03
C SER A 190 -7.55 -2.65 15.91
N TYR A 191 -6.93 -2.75 14.73
CA TYR A 191 -5.78 -3.61 14.52
C TYR A 191 -4.56 -3.11 15.28
N TYR A 192 -4.27 -1.81 15.23
CA TYR A 192 -3.19 -1.19 16.00
C TYR A 192 -3.33 -1.48 17.51
N ARG A 193 -4.53 -1.25 18.10
CA ARG A 193 -4.78 -1.58 19.52
C ARG A 193 -4.57 -3.07 19.83
N ARG A 194 -4.90 -3.95 18.88
CA ARG A 194 -4.61 -5.38 19.02
C ARG A 194 -3.11 -5.63 19.03
N LEU A 195 -2.33 -5.01 18.14
CA LEU A 195 -0.86 -5.14 18.12
C LEU A 195 -0.25 -4.67 19.44
N CYS A 196 -0.66 -3.53 20.00
CA CYS A 196 -0.17 -3.05 21.30
C CYS A 196 -0.43 -4.07 22.42
N ARG A 197 -1.64 -4.65 22.49
CA ARG A 197 -1.96 -5.72 23.47
C ARG A 197 -1.13 -6.97 23.22
N TYR A 198 -0.92 -7.35 21.98
CA TYR A 198 -0.12 -8.51 21.61
C TYR A 198 1.35 -8.33 22.01
N THR A 199 1.93 -7.15 21.75
CA THR A 199 3.28 -6.79 22.18
C THR A 199 3.44 -6.92 23.70
N ALA A 200 2.46 -6.38 24.47
CA ALA A 200 2.47 -6.50 25.92
C ALA A 200 2.34 -7.96 26.39
N ALA A 201 1.48 -8.76 25.77
CA ALA A 201 1.31 -10.17 26.10
C ALA A 201 2.56 -11.02 25.84
N LEU A 202 3.35 -10.65 24.81
CA LEU A 202 4.64 -11.27 24.52
C LEU A 202 5.77 -10.77 25.44
N GLN A 203 5.51 -9.74 26.25
CA GLN A 203 6.54 -9.05 27.05
C GLN A 203 7.71 -8.54 26.17
N ALA A 204 7.41 -8.18 24.92
CA ALA A 204 8.40 -7.62 24.02
C ALA A 204 8.67 -6.16 24.39
N GLU A 205 9.91 -5.86 24.72
CA GLU A 205 10.35 -4.50 25.09
C GLU A 205 10.82 -3.72 23.85
N ASN A 206 10.87 -2.40 23.97
CA ASN A 206 11.39 -1.51 22.91
C ASN A 206 10.72 -1.70 21.55
N VAL A 207 9.42 -1.96 21.51
CA VAL A 207 8.62 -1.96 20.28
C VAL A 207 7.98 -0.59 20.11
N LEU A 208 8.39 0.13 19.07
CA LEU A 208 7.99 1.51 18.79
C LEU A 208 7.07 1.58 17.58
N PHE A 209 5.99 2.32 17.67
CA PHE A 209 5.11 2.66 16.56
C PHE A 209 5.23 4.16 16.29
N THR A 210 5.76 4.55 15.14
CA THR A 210 6.02 5.98 14.86
C THR A 210 4.79 6.76 14.44
N GLY A 211 3.78 6.08 13.90
CA GLY A 211 2.68 6.76 13.21
C GLY A 211 3.11 7.27 11.84
N HIS A 212 2.33 8.23 11.32
CA HIS A 212 2.68 8.92 10.07
C HIS A 212 3.82 9.89 10.31
N ILE A 213 4.89 9.73 9.54
CA ILE A 213 6.09 10.58 9.61
C ILE A 213 6.46 11.10 8.21
N PRO A 214 7.16 12.23 8.11
CA PRO A 214 7.66 12.75 6.83
C PRO A 214 8.76 11.89 6.24
N PHE A 215 8.98 12.02 4.93
CA PHE A 215 9.95 11.18 4.21
C PHE A 215 11.41 11.28 4.70
N PRO A 216 11.93 12.47 5.11
CA PRO A 216 13.27 12.58 5.70
C PRO A 216 13.44 11.72 6.97
N ASP A 217 12.37 11.59 7.78
CA ASP A 217 12.38 10.73 8.98
C ASP A 217 12.42 9.24 8.60
N ILE A 218 11.70 8.86 7.53
CA ILE A 218 11.77 7.49 6.99
C ILE A 218 13.21 7.17 6.56
N LEU A 219 13.89 8.10 5.87
CA LEU A 219 15.29 7.94 5.48
C LEU A 219 16.21 7.78 6.68
N ALA A 220 15.96 8.52 7.77
CA ALA A 220 16.73 8.39 8.99
C ALA A 220 16.55 7.01 9.66
N TYR A 221 15.30 6.48 9.67
CA TYR A 221 15.08 5.12 10.16
C TYR A 221 15.73 4.05 9.28
N TYR A 222 15.76 4.21 7.96
CA TYR A 222 16.54 3.32 7.09
C TYR A 222 18.04 3.40 7.36
N HIS A 223 18.55 4.60 7.70
CA HIS A 223 19.97 4.81 8.01
C HIS A 223 20.40 4.07 9.28
N VAL A 224 19.59 4.12 10.34
CA VAL A 224 19.89 3.51 11.64
C VAL A 224 19.51 2.04 11.76
N ALA A 225 18.94 1.46 10.71
CA ALA A 225 18.48 0.08 10.73
C ALA A 225 19.64 -0.90 10.55
N ASP A 226 19.72 -1.89 11.43
CA ASP A 226 20.58 -3.07 11.26
C ASP A 226 19.87 -4.16 10.46
N LEU A 227 18.54 -4.23 10.57
CA LEU A 227 17.69 -5.19 9.84
C LEU A 227 16.38 -4.54 9.39
N PHE A 228 16.00 -4.81 8.12
CA PHE A 228 14.75 -4.39 7.50
C PHE A 228 13.96 -5.61 7.01
#